data_6b512b15d7c78aa86773cf5451d984da
#
_entry.id   6b512b15d7c78aa86773cf5451d984da
#
_cell.length_a   1.000
_cell.length_b   1.000
_cell.length_c   1.000
_cell.angle_alpha   90.00
_cell.angle_beta   90.00
_cell.angle_gamma   90.00
#
_symmetry.space_group_name_H-M   'P 1'
#
loop_
_entity.id
_entity.type
_entity.pdbx_description
1 polymer ?
#
loop_
_entity_poly.entity_id
_entity_poly.type
_entity_poly.pdbx_seq_one_letter_code
_entity_poly.pdbx_strand_id
1 'polypeptide(L)'
;AREDRNTIYVFRKPDHPQRKGVEDCPPGAVMVIDSRKDARAASAGDILVTRLQMRGVVGIVTDGGFRDAMKIAELDIAAYHKRPSSPTNLTRHEALDLNVPIGCGDAPVFPGDIVVGDDDSVIVIPAHLADEVAEEAKEMTAYEDFVSEQVKAGQTISGLYPATKPENV
;
A
#
# COMPACT_ATOMS: atom_id res chain seq x y z
N ALA A 1 11.37 12.46 15.36
CA ALA A 1 10.65 12.08 16.59
C ALA A 1 11.08 12.98 17.75
N ARG A 2 10.20 13.19 18.68
CA ARG A 2 10.51 13.94 19.90
C ARG A 2 11.02 12.96 20.97
N GLU A 3 12.21 13.21 21.52
CA GLU A 3 12.84 12.33 22.50
C GLU A 3 12.03 12.19 23.81
N ASP A 4 11.31 13.25 24.20
CA ASP A 4 10.46 13.27 25.39
C ASP A 4 9.17 12.44 25.24
N ARG A 5 8.74 12.17 24.02
CA ARG A 5 7.48 11.45 23.72
C ARG A 5 7.70 10.07 23.12
N ASN A 6 8.78 9.87 22.38
CA ASN A 6 9.04 8.66 21.63
C ASN A 6 10.12 7.80 22.28
N THR A 7 9.88 7.40 23.50
CA THR A 7 10.77 6.51 24.26
C THR A 7 10.33 5.06 24.18
N ILE A 8 11.24 4.13 24.48
CA ILE A 8 10.90 2.70 24.52
C ILE A 8 9.80 2.39 25.56
N TYR A 9 9.69 3.18 26.62
CA TYR A 9 8.63 3.02 27.61
C TYR A 9 7.26 3.39 27.05
N VAL A 10 7.17 4.48 26.30
CA VAL A 10 5.93 4.89 25.63
C VAL A 10 5.55 3.87 24.56
N PHE A 11 6.52 3.43 23.77
CA PHE A 11 6.32 2.41 22.73
C PHE A 11 5.81 1.07 23.29
N ARG A 12 6.16 0.70 24.51
CA ARG A 12 5.71 -0.54 25.16
C ARG A 12 4.26 -0.51 25.65
N LYS A 13 3.65 0.67 25.72
CA LYS A 13 2.26 0.78 26.18
C LYS A 13 1.31 0.09 25.20
N PRO A 14 0.31 -0.66 25.69
CA PRO A 14 -0.65 -1.33 24.81
C PRO A 14 -1.47 -0.36 23.93
N ASP A 15 -1.71 0.85 24.44
CA ASP A 15 -2.45 1.93 23.75
C ASP A 15 -1.58 2.78 22.82
N HIS A 16 -0.30 2.45 22.65
CA HIS A 16 0.57 3.12 21.68
C HIS A 16 -0.03 3.00 20.28
N PRO A 17 -0.21 4.11 19.51
CA PRO A 17 -0.95 4.10 18.25
C PRO A 17 -0.50 3.03 17.26
N GLN A 18 0.81 2.79 17.10
CA GLN A 18 1.29 1.74 16.19
C GLN A 18 0.82 0.33 16.62
N ARG A 19 0.85 0.03 17.93
CA ARG A 19 0.41 -1.27 18.45
C ARG A 19 -1.11 -1.42 18.33
N LYS A 20 -1.81 -0.38 18.77
CA LYS A 20 -3.25 -0.31 18.66
C LYS A 20 -3.71 -0.44 17.21
N GLY A 21 -3.04 0.24 16.27
CA GLY A 21 -3.35 0.12 14.84
C GLY A 21 -3.23 -1.31 14.31
N VAL A 22 -2.18 -2.05 14.71
CA VAL A 22 -2.01 -3.46 14.36
C VAL A 22 -3.12 -4.33 14.97
N GLU A 23 -3.47 -4.10 16.24
CA GLU A 23 -4.47 -4.90 16.94
C GLU A 23 -5.91 -4.57 16.51
N ASP A 24 -6.20 -3.34 16.12
CA ASP A 24 -7.54 -2.91 15.75
C ASP A 24 -7.82 -3.01 14.22
N CYS A 25 -6.77 -3.21 13.39
CA CYS A 25 -6.95 -3.33 11.95
C CYS A 25 -7.90 -4.49 11.61
N PRO A 26 -9.02 -4.24 10.92
CA PRO A 26 -10.01 -5.28 10.68
C PRO A 26 -9.54 -6.30 9.64
N PRO A 27 -10.06 -7.54 9.69
CA PRO A 27 -9.84 -8.52 8.63
C PRO A 27 -10.31 -7.99 7.27
N GLY A 28 -9.59 -8.34 6.20
CA GLY A 28 -9.87 -7.90 4.83
C GLY A 28 -9.43 -6.47 4.51
N ALA A 29 -8.93 -5.72 5.49
CA ALA A 29 -8.41 -4.37 5.25
C ALA A 29 -6.95 -4.35 4.80
N VAL A 30 -6.53 -3.23 4.22
CA VAL A 30 -5.13 -2.86 4.00
C VAL A 30 -4.74 -1.78 5.00
N MET A 31 -3.65 -2.00 5.74
CA MET A 31 -3.08 -0.99 6.61
C MET A 31 -2.17 -0.05 5.82
N VAL A 32 -2.47 1.24 5.77
CA VAL A 32 -1.63 2.25 5.12
C VAL A 32 -0.96 3.12 6.17
N ILE A 33 0.37 3.30 6.07
CA ILE A 33 1.17 4.06 7.04
C ILE A 33 1.87 5.22 6.32
N ASP A 34 1.54 6.44 6.72
CA ASP A 34 2.27 7.65 6.35
C ASP A 34 3.55 7.76 7.19
N SER A 35 4.68 7.63 6.56
CA SER A 35 6.01 7.84 7.14
C SER A 35 6.68 9.13 6.62
N ARG A 36 5.90 10.02 6.01
CA ARG A 36 6.37 11.28 5.46
C ARG A 36 7.48 11.13 4.43
N LYS A 37 7.42 10.04 3.64
CA LYS A 37 8.42 9.62 2.66
C LYS A 37 9.82 9.38 3.25
N ASP A 38 9.95 9.31 4.58
CA ASP A 38 11.24 9.06 5.25
C ASP A 38 11.46 7.57 5.49
N ALA A 39 12.10 6.91 4.53
CA ALA A 39 12.44 5.50 4.61
C ALA A 39 13.78 5.21 5.33
N ARG A 40 14.33 6.19 6.08
CA ARG A 40 15.55 5.98 6.89
C ARG A 40 15.28 5.27 8.21
N ALA A 41 14.02 5.06 8.54
CA ALA A 41 13.59 4.20 9.64
C ALA A 41 12.43 3.31 9.19
N ALA A 42 12.28 2.17 9.85
CA ALA A 42 11.24 1.21 9.53
C ALA A 42 9.91 1.64 10.14
N SER A 43 8.84 1.63 9.33
CA SER A 43 7.46 1.81 9.79
C SER A 43 6.95 0.58 10.53
N ALA A 44 7.39 -0.61 10.09
CA ALA A 44 7.07 -1.90 10.71
C ALA A 44 8.23 -2.90 10.53
N GLY A 45 8.18 -3.99 11.28
CA GLY A 45 9.05 -5.15 11.13
C GLY A 45 8.22 -6.44 11.05
N ASP A 46 8.89 -7.58 10.86
CA ASP A 46 8.29 -8.90 10.64
C ASP A 46 7.22 -9.27 11.68
N ILE A 47 7.46 -9.02 12.96
CA ILE A 47 6.50 -9.36 14.04
C ILE A 47 5.16 -8.64 13.88
N LEU A 48 5.18 -7.34 13.54
CA LEU A 48 3.96 -6.57 13.36
C LEU A 48 3.21 -7.00 12.09
N VAL A 49 3.94 -7.27 11.01
CA VAL A 49 3.34 -7.74 9.74
C VAL A 49 2.77 -9.15 9.89
N THR A 50 3.48 -10.05 10.57
CA THR A 50 2.95 -11.38 10.93
C THR A 50 1.66 -11.26 11.74
N ARG A 51 1.62 -10.34 12.71
CA ARG A 51 0.40 -10.14 13.52
C ARG A 51 -0.76 -9.65 12.66
N LEU A 52 -0.54 -8.73 11.73
CA LEU A 52 -1.56 -8.27 10.78
C LEU A 52 -2.10 -9.44 9.94
N GLN A 53 -1.23 -10.25 9.36
CA GLN A 53 -1.62 -11.44 8.61
C GLN A 53 -2.49 -12.39 9.46
N MET A 54 -2.06 -12.69 10.69
CA MET A 54 -2.82 -13.56 11.60
C MET A 54 -4.18 -12.99 12.03
N ARG A 55 -4.39 -11.69 11.86
CA ARG A 55 -5.67 -11.03 12.05
C ARG A 55 -6.55 -11.02 10.80
N GLY A 56 -6.06 -11.54 9.68
CA GLY A 56 -6.76 -11.54 8.40
C GLY A 56 -6.68 -10.22 7.64
N VAL A 57 -5.74 -9.34 7.99
CA VAL A 57 -5.39 -8.14 7.20
C VAL A 57 -4.73 -8.61 5.91
N VAL A 58 -5.15 -8.06 4.76
CA VAL A 58 -4.74 -8.54 3.44
C VAL A 58 -3.56 -7.78 2.85
N GLY A 59 -3.19 -6.65 3.42
CA GLY A 59 -2.05 -5.88 2.95
C GLY A 59 -1.55 -4.83 3.93
N ILE A 60 -0.29 -4.42 3.75
CA ILE A 60 0.32 -3.29 4.43
C ILE A 60 1.12 -2.46 3.45
N VAL A 61 0.91 -1.15 3.45
CA VAL A 61 1.57 -0.19 2.55
C VAL A 61 2.20 0.93 3.36
N THR A 62 3.41 1.33 3.00
CA THR A 62 4.04 2.52 3.59
C THR A 62 4.95 3.23 2.59
N ASP A 63 4.96 4.56 2.62
CA ASP A 63 5.96 5.37 1.93
C ASP A 63 7.31 5.46 2.68
N GLY A 64 7.41 4.76 3.81
CA GLY A 64 8.60 4.55 4.60
C GLY A 64 9.36 3.26 4.27
N GLY A 65 10.02 2.67 5.27
CA GLY A 65 10.75 1.42 5.14
C GLY A 65 10.13 0.28 5.96
N PHE A 66 10.51 -0.97 5.64
CA PHE A 66 10.32 -2.10 6.54
C PHE A 66 11.66 -2.61 7.05
N ARG A 67 11.69 -3.02 8.33
CA ARG A 67 12.74 -3.86 8.88
C ARG A 67 12.40 -5.32 8.60
N ASP A 68 13.42 -6.15 8.55
CA ASP A 68 13.27 -7.60 8.33
C ASP A 68 12.53 -7.94 7.01
N ALA A 69 12.76 -7.14 5.95
CA ALA A 69 12.01 -7.19 4.69
C ALA A 69 12.03 -8.57 4.03
N MET A 70 13.14 -9.33 4.13
CA MET A 70 13.22 -10.68 3.59
C MET A 70 12.26 -11.66 4.28
N LYS A 71 12.10 -11.54 5.60
CA LYS A 71 11.11 -12.36 6.33
C LYS A 71 9.68 -11.94 6.03
N ILE A 72 9.46 -10.64 5.82
CA ILE A 72 8.14 -10.13 5.40
C ILE A 72 7.78 -10.67 4.03
N ALA A 73 8.74 -10.76 3.10
CA ALA A 73 8.52 -11.30 1.76
C ALA A 73 8.15 -12.81 1.75
N GLU A 74 8.40 -13.53 2.84
CA GLU A 74 8.00 -14.94 3.01
C GLU A 74 6.58 -15.10 3.57
N LEU A 75 5.94 -14.00 4.01
CA LEU A 75 4.59 -14.01 4.55
C LEU A 75 3.54 -13.97 3.43
N ASP A 76 2.39 -14.57 3.69
CA ASP A 76 1.23 -14.53 2.81
C ASP A 76 0.37 -13.29 3.07
N ILE A 77 0.97 -12.12 2.87
CA ILE A 77 0.33 -10.80 2.97
C ILE A 77 1.02 -9.83 1.99
N ALA A 78 0.24 -9.08 1.24
CA ALA A 78 0.79 -8.05 0.35
C ALA A 78 1.48 -6.95 1.17
N ALA A 79 2.77 -6.70 0.92
CA ALA A 79 3.57 -5.79 1.74
C ALA A 79 4.43 -4.84 0.89
N TYR A 80 4.06 -3.56 0.85
CA TYR A 80 4.69 -2.56 0.01
C TYR A 80 5.41 -1.51 0.85
N HIS A 81 6.66 -1.23 0.49
CA HIS A 81 7.49 -0.22 1.16
C HIS A 81 8.49 0.41 0.18
N LYS A 82 8.96 1.59 0.52
CA LYS A 82 9.92 2.30 -0.34
C LYS A 82 11.29 1.62 -0.42
N ARG A 83 11.77 1.04 0.69
CA ARG A 83 13.03 0.27 0.77
C ARG A 83 13.18 -0.45 2.11
N PRO A 84 14.03 -1.48 2.20
CA PRO A 84 14.45 -2.03 3.49
C PRO A 84 15.14 -0.97 4.37
N SER A 85 14.89 -1.00 5.68
CA SER A 85 15.47 -0.06 6.63
C SER A 85 15.66 -0.69 8.01
N SER A 86 16.89 -0.80 8.48
CA SER A 86 17.23 -1.43 9.76
C SER A 86 16.86 -0.61 11.00
N PRO A 87 17.00 0.75 11.03
CA PRO A 87 16.64 1.52 12.20
C PRO A 87 15.14 1.41 12.52
N THR A 88 14.81 1.33 13.81
CA THR A 88 13.41 1.32 14.26
C THR A 88 12.74 2.69 14.05
N ASN A 89 11.40 2.69 14.00
CA ASN A 89 10.60 3.91 13.90
C ASN A 89 10.94 4.94 14.99
N LEU A 90 11.27 4.51 16.22
CA LEU A 90 11.57 5.39 17.35
C LEU A 90 12.66 6.42 17.08
N THR A 91 13.54 6.20 16.10
CA THR A 91 14.61 7.13 15.77
C THR A 91 14.13 8.34 14.97
N ARG A 92 13.02 8.22 14.22
CA ARG A 92 12.57 9.26 13.28
C ARG A 92 11.06 9.46 13.26
N HIS A 93 10.29 8.43 13.50
CA HIS A 93 8.82 8.45 13.40
C HIS A 93 8.19 8.38 14.78
N GLU A 94 7.06 9.03 14.92
CA GLU A 94 6.15 8.90 16.05
C GLU A 94 4.77 8.65 15.48
N ALA A 95 4.16 7.52 15.83
CA ALA A 95 2.77 7.27 15.46
C ALA A 95 1.88 8.23 16.26
N LEU A 96 1.11 9.06 15.56
CA LEU A 96 0.32 10.14 16.16
C LEU A 96 -1.14 9.78 16.27
N ASP A 97 -1.72 9.20 15.22
CA ASP A 97 -3.15 8.94 15.14
C ASP A 97 -3.45 7.69 14.31
N LEU A 98 -4.71 7.24 14.37
CA LEU A 98 -5.21 6.06 13.67
C LEU A 98 -6.50 6.41 12.92
N ASN A 99 -6.67 5.76 11.77
CA ASN A 99 -7.90 5.85 10.97
C ASN A 99 -8.29 7.29 10.63
N VAL A 100 -7.32 8.10 10.25
CA VAL A 100 -7.45 9.49 9.81
C VAL A 100 -6.97 9.64 8.37
N PRO A 101 -7.40 10.68 7.65
CA PRO A 101 -6.81 10.99 6.33
C PRO A 101 -5.31 11.23 6.43
N ILE A 102 -4.56 10.63 5.52
CA ILE A 102 -3.09 10.73 5.44
C ILE A 102 -2.63 10.98 4.01
N GLY A 103 -1.34 11.29 3.85
CA GLY A 103 -0.67 11.25 2.56
C GLY A 103 0.32 10.08 2.55
N CYS A 104 0.14 9.10 1.69
CA CYS A 104 1.10 8.03 1.49
C CYS A 104 1.77 8.19 0.12
N GLY A 105 3.09 8.39 0.10
CA GLY A 105 3.78 8.82 -1.10
C GLY A 105 3.30 10.20 -1.57
N ASP A 106 2.73 10.26 -2.76
CA ASP A 106 2.14 11.46 -3.34
C ASP A 106 0.59 11.38 -3.43
N ALA A 107 0.00 10.32 -2.88
CA ALA A 107 -1.44 10.09 -2.92
C ALA A 107 -2.12 10.43 -1.58
N PRO A 108 -3.27 11.12 -1.60
CA PRO A 108 -4.13 11.19 -0.43
C PRO A 108 -4.79 9.83 -0.19
N VAL A 109 -4.90 9.44 1.07
CA VAL A 109 -5.55 8.18 1.47
C VAL A 109 -6.55 8.49 2.58
N PHE A 110 -7.79 8.12 2.35
CA PHE A 110 -8.87 8.27 3.34
C PHE A 110 -9.29 6.90 3.88
N PRO A 111 -9.69 6.82 5.16
CA PRO A 111 -10.26 5.60 5.69
C PRO A 111 -11.45 5.12 4.85
N GLY A 112 -11.37 3.87 4.39
CA GLY A 112 -12.38 3.27 3.53
C GLY A 112 -12.06 3.28 2.03
N ASP A 113 -11.01 3.98 1.60
CA ASP A 113 -10.52 3.90 0.22
C ASP A 113 -10.09 2.47 -0.14
N ILE A 114 -10.22 2.13 -1.41
CA ILE A 114 -9.76 0.85 -1.94
C ILE A 114 -8.30 0.96 -2.34
N VAL A 115 -7.51 -0.02 -1.94
CA VAL A 115 -6.09 -0.11 -2.29
C VAL A 115 -5.88 -1.31 -3.19
N VAL A 116 -5.28 -1.08 -4.35
CA VAL A 116 -4.91 -2.13 -5.31
C VAL A 116 -3.40 -2.05 -5.53
N GLY A 117 -2.75 -3.19 -5.50
CA GLY A 117 -1.30 -3.27 -5.69
C GLY A 117 -0.90 -4.51 -6.47
N ASP A 118 0.15 -4.37 -7.27
CA ASP A 118 0.80 -5.43 -8.04
C ASP A 118 2.33 -5.34 -7.90
N ASP A 119 3.08 -6.00 -8.78
CA ASP A 119 4.54 -5.98 -8.75
C ASP A 119 5.14 -4.61 -9.11
N ASP A 120 4.41 -3.76 -9.79
CA ASP A 120 4.89 -2.46 -10.27
C ASP A 120 4.56 -1.32 -9.31
N SER A 121 3.37 -1.33 -8.70
CA SER A 121 2.90 -0.18 -7.94
C SER A 121 1.75 -0.48 -6.98
N VAL A 122 1.38 0.56 -6.23
CA VAL A 122 0.15 0.60 -5.43
C VAL A 122 -0.64 1.84 -5.81
N ILE A 123 -1.92 1.67 -6.09
CA ILE A 123 -2.86 2.76 -6.34
C ILE A 123 -3.92 2.84 -5.24
N VAL A 124 -4.46 4.02 -5.04
CA VAL A 124 -5.55 4.30 -4.11
C VAL A 124 -6.76 4.77 -4.91
N ILE A 125 -7.88 4.11 -4.74
CA ILE A 125 -9.13 4.42 -5.42
C ILE A 125 -10.10 4.95 -4.35
N PRO A 126 -10.60 6.19 -4.49
CA PRO A 126 -11.65 6.70 -3.59
C PRO A 126 -12.86 5.75 -3.57
N ALA A 127 -13.34 5.43 -2.37
CA ALA A 127 -14.39 4.41 -2.19
C ALA A 127 -15.62 4.62 -3.10
N HIS A 128 -16.01 5.88 -3.33
CA HIS A 128 -17.18 6.21 -4.15
C HIS A 128 -16.98 6.02 -5.65
N LEU A 129 -15.73 5.81 -6.12
CA LEU A 129 -15.39 5.54 -7.52
C LEU A 129 -15.06 4.07 -7.78
N ALA A 130 -15.08 3.22 -6.74
CA ALA A 130 -14.56 1.86 -6.84
C ALA A 130 -15.28 1.02 -7.90
N ASP A 131 -16.61 1.08 -7.95
CA ASP A 131 -17.41 0.30 -8.90
C ASP A 131 -17.20 0.79 -10.35
N GLU A 132 -17.17 2.11 -10.56
CA GLU A 132 -16.93 2.71 -11.89
C GLU A 132 -15.53 2.34 -12.41
N VAL A 133 -14.50 2.51 -11.58
CA VAL A 133 -13.13 2.15 -11.94
C VAL A 133 -12.99 0.65 -12.21
N ALA A 134 -13.66 -0.21 -11.43
CA ALA A 134 -13.61 -1.65 -11.63
C ALA A 134 -14.22 -2.09 -12.98
N GLU A 135 -15.34 -1.51 -13.38
CA GLU A 135 -15.96 -1.81 -14.69
C GLU A 135 -15.11 -1.31 -15.85
N GLU A 136 -14.59 -0.08 -15.79
CA GLU A 136 -13.69 0.44 -16.82
C GLU A 136 -12.40 -0.39 -16.92
N ALA A 137 -11.79 -0.76 -15.79
CA ALA A 137 -10.57 -1.58 -15.77
C ALA A 137 -10.81 -2.95 -16.41
N LYS A 138 -11.95 -3.56 -16.18
CA LYS A 138 -12.32 -4.85 -16.80
C LYS A 138 -12.44 -4.75 -18.31
N GLU A 139 -13.07 -3.69 -18.83
CA GLU A 139 -13.17 -3.45 -20.28
C GLU A 139 -11.79 -3.19 -20.89
N MET A 140 -10.97 -2.37 -20.24
CA MET A 140 -9.61 -2.09 -20.71
C MET A 140 -8.72 -3.32 -20.71
N THR A 141 -8.79 -4.15 -19.67
CA THR A 141 -8.01 -5.41 -19.60
C THR A 141 -8.39 -6.33 -20.76
N ALA A 142 -9.68 -6.51 -21.05
CA ALA A 142 -10.12 -7.34 -22.16
C ALA A 142 -9.62 -6.80 -23.52
N TYR A 143 -9.59 -5.49 -23.69
CA TYR A 143 -9.03 -4.86 -24.87
C TYR A 143 -7.51 -5.05 -24.97
N GLU A 144 -6.77 -4.85 -23.90
CA GLU A 144 -5.32 -5.01 -23.87
C GLU A 144 -4.89 -6.47 -24.08
N ASP A 145 -5.64 -7.43 -23.56
CA ASP A 145 -5.44 -8.85 -23.84
C ASP A 145 -5.58 -9.14 -25.33
N PHE A 146 -6.64 -8.63 -25.97
CA PHE A 146 -6.83 -8.74 -27.42
C PHE A 146 -5.65 -8.11 -28.18
N VAL A 147 -5.25 -6.89 -27.82
CA VAL A 147 -4.10 -6.20 -28.45
C VAL A 147 -2.82 -7.04 -28.31
N SER A 148 -2.58 -7.56 -27.12
CA SER A 148 -1.41 -8.41 -26.81
C SER A 148 -1.36 -9.65 -27.70
N GLU A 149 -2.51 -10.32 -27.91
CA GLU A 149 -2.62 -11.48 -28.80
C GLU A 149 -2.32 -11.11 -30.25
N GLN A 150 -2.85 -9.99 -30.76
CA GLN A 150 -2.61 -9.54 -32.11
C GLN A 150 -1.13 -9.19 -32.37
N VAL A 151 -0.50 -8.51 -31.40
CA VAL A 151 0.94 -8.16 -31.48
C VAL A 151 1.80 -9.42 -31.43
N LYS A 152 1.49 -10.39 -30.59
CA LYS A 152 2.17 -11.70 -30.57
C LYS A 152 2.00 -12.47 -31.90
N ALA A 153 0.88 -12.27 -32.59
CA ALA A 153 0.65 -12.83 -33.94
C ALA A 153 1.37 -12.08 -35.04
N GLY A 154 2.15 -11.03 -34.74
CA GLY A 154 2.95 -10.25 -35.69
C GLY A 154 2.26 -9.04 -36.27
N GLN A 155 1.10 -8.64 -35.76
CA GLN A 155 0.45 -7.40 -36.23
C GLN A 155 1.18 -6.16 -35.71
N THR A 156 1.11 -5.08 -36.50
CA THR A 156 1.67 -3.78 -36.12
C THR A 156 0.81 -3.13 -35.02
N ILE A 157 1.46 -2.42 -34.12
CA ILE A 157 0.77 -1.66 -33.07
C ILE A 157 0.01 -0.45 -33.63
N SER A 158 0.42 0.06 -34.77
CA SER A 158 -0.22 1.23 -35.42
C SER A 158 -1.66 0.93 -35.81
N GLY A 159 -2.59 1.73 -35.26
CA GLY A 159 -4.04 1.55 -35.46
C GLY A 159 -4.66 0.48 -34.55
N LEU A 160 -3.83 -0.28 -33.85
CA LEU A 160 -4.26 -1.28 -32.86
C LEU A 160 -4.22 -0.75 -31.43
N TYR A 161 -3.20 0.06 -31.10
CA TYR A 161 -3.01 0.63 -29.75
C TYR A 161 -2.39 2.03 -29.83
N PRO A 162 -2.84 3.01 -29.03
CA PRO A 162 -4.01 2.94 -28.14
C PRO A 162 -5.34 2.87 -28.89
N ALA A 163 -6.40 2.45 -28.18
CA ALA A 163 -7.75 2.49 -28.74
C ALA A 163 -8.10 3.92 -29.16
N THR A 164 -8.44 4.11 -30.43
CA THR A 164 -8.99 5.39 -30.89
C THR A 164 -10.48 5.42 -30.57
N LYS A 165 -10.90 6.35 -29.68
CA LYS A 165 -12.35 6.58 -29.51
C LYS A 165 -12.96 7.01 -30.83
N PRO A 166 -14.18 6.55 -31.21
CA PRO A 166 -14.81 6.92 -32.49
C PRO A 166 -15.01 8.43 -32.72
N GLU A 167 -14.91 9.22 -31.65
CA GLU A 167 -15.08 10.67 -31.66
C GLU A 167 -13.83 11.46 -32.15
N ASN A 168 -12.71 10.77 -32.39
CA ASN A 168 -11.43 11.38 -32.77
C ASN A 168 -10.93 10.95 -34.16
N VAL A 169 -11.82 10.45 -35.05
CA VAL A 169 -11.54 10.15 -36.46
C VAL A 169 -12.23 11.15 -37.36
#